data_6b1aa1cc13e384a47844f6ab1ef3c925
#
_entry.id   6b1aa1cc13e384a47844f6ab1ef3c925
#
_cell.length_a   1.000
_cell.length_b   1.000
_cell.length_c   1.000
_cell.angle_alpha   90.00
_cell.angle_beta   90.00
_cell.angle_gamma   90.00
#
_symmetry.space_group_name_H-M   'P 1'
#
loop_
_entity.id
_entity.type
_entity.pdbx_description
1 polymer ?
#
loop_
_entity_poly.entity_id
_entity_poly.type
_entity_poly.pdbx_seq_one_letter_code
_entity_poly.pdbx_strand_id
1 'polypeptide(L)'
;MIWGGYIPRPKSAPRRGPEAWRRIALAVAGEFRGLRPHYVVVEQMQVYKDADTDPADLLELAGVGGALAALATVQAFGYLPRTWKGQVPPEVLSARLQGHLAKKDWSRRVQFTGTQRDQDILHGIGVGWFHFGL
;
A
#
# COMPACT_ATOMS: atom_id res chain seq x y z
N MET A 1 -5.93 -9.71 12.36
CA MET A 1 -4.66 -10.36 11.93
C MET A 1 -3.94 -9.39 11.02
N ILE A 2 -2.67 -9.08 11.27
CA ILE A 2 -1.84 -8.28 10.37
C ILE A 2 -0.95 -9.21 9.59
N TRP A 3 -0.96 -9.05 8.29
CA TRP A 3 0.00 -9.63 7.38
C TRP A 3 0.52 -8.53 6.46
N GLY A 4 1.79 -8.52 6.18
CA GLY A 4 2.40 -7.53 5.30
C GLY A 4 3.47 -8.18 4.43
N GLY A 5 3.58 -7.73 3.20
CA GLY A 5 4.57 -8.23 2.27
C GLY A 5 4.54 -7.46 0.95
N TYR A 6 5.46 -7.77 0.08
CA TYR A 6 5.57 -7.20 -1.25
C TYR A 6 5.00 -8.17 -2.29
N ILE A 7 4.09 -7.69 -3.11
CA ILE A 7 3.56 -8.43 -4.24
C ILE A 7 4.26 -7.92 -5.51
N PRO A 8 5.07 -8.75 -6.18
CA PRO A 8 5.78 -8.32 -7.36
C PRO A 8 4.81 -8.07 -8.52
N ARG A 9 5.14 -7.08 -9.35
CA ARG A 9 4.41 -6.82 -10.59
C ARG A 9 4.44 -8.07 -11.48
N PRO A 10 3.31 -8.52 -12.03
CA PRO A 10 3.28 -9.64 -12.97
C PRO A 10 4.14 -9.37 -14.20
N LYS A 11 5.01 -10.32 -14.57
CA LYS A 11 5.88 -10.18 -15.75
C LYS A 11 5.09 -9.96 -17.04
N SER A 12 3.86 -10.49 -17.11
CA SER A 12 2.96 -10.34 -18.25
C SER A 12 2.25 -8.98 -18.32
N ALA A 13 2.33 -8.15 -17.28
CA ALA A 13 1.67 -6.86 -17.28
C ALA A 13 2.41 -5.86 -18.19
N PRO A 14 1.71 -5.14 -19.08
CA PRO A 14 2.28 -4.05 -19.85
C PRO A 14 2.93 -3.01 -18.94
N ARG A 15 3.88 -2.23 -19.48
CA ARG A 15 4.61 -1.24 -18.67
C ARG A 15 3.69 -0.21 -18.04
N ARG A 16 2.66 0.27 -18.77
CA ARG A 16 1.73 1.32 -18.34
C ARG A 16 0.32 1.08 -18.87
N GLY A 17 -0.65 1.77 -18.31
CA GLY A 17 -2.02 1.88 -18.79
C GLY A 17 -3.03 0.91 -18.17
N PRO A 18 -4.31 0.99 -18.57
CA PRO A 18 -5.42 0.30 -17.92
C PRO A 18 -5.25 -1.21 -17.79
N GLU A 19 -4.67 -1.87 -18.81
CA GLU A 19 -4.41 -3.30 -18.75
C GLU A 19 -3.32 -3.66 -17.71
N ALA A 20 -2.30 -2.80 -17.56
CA ALA A 20 -1.31 -2.94 -16.49
C ALA A 20 -1.97 -2.83 -15.12
N TRP A 21 -2.83 -1.84 -14.93
CA TRP A 21 -3.56 -1.62 -13.68
C TRP A 21 -4.41 -2.82 -13.33
N ARG A 22 -5.18 -3.31 -14.30
CA ARG A 22 -6.04 -4.49 -14.13
C ARG A 22 -5.23 -5.72 -13.72
N ARG A 23 -4.13 -6.03 -14.38
CA ARG A 23 -3.31 -7.21 -14.09
C ARG A 23 -2.63 -7.13 -12.73
N ILE A 24 -2.13 -5.96 -12.35
CA ILE A 24 -1.55 -5.74 -11.02
C ILE A 24 -2.62 -5.90 -9.95
N ALA A 25 -3.78 -5.26 -10.12
CA ALA A 25 -4.88 -5.35 -9.17
C ALA A 25 -5.41 -6.79 -9.02
N LEU A 26 -5.50 -7.55 -10.11
CA LEU A 26 -5.89 -8.97 -10.06
C LEU A 26 -4.86 -9.83 -9.32
N ALA A 27 -3.56 -9.57 -9.50
CA ALA A 27 -2.51 -10.27 -8.77
C ALA A 27 -2.63 -9.99 -7.25
N VAL A 28 -2.83 -8.73 -6.87
CA VAL A 28 -3.05 -8.34 -5.47
C VAL A 28 -4.32 -8.99 -4.92
N ALA A 29 -5.44 -8.90 -5.64
CA ALA A 29 -6.70 -9.53 -5.23
C ALA A 29 -6.59 -11.06 -5.11
N GLY A 30 -5.76 -11.68 -5.95
CA GLY A 30 -5.47 -13.12 -5.89
C GLY A 30 -4.84 -13.54 -4.56
N GLU A 31 -3.89 -12.77 -4.06
CA GLU A 31 -3.24 -13.01 -2.76
C GLU A 31 -4.23 -12.88 -1.59
N PHE A 32 -5.25 -12.04 -1.73
CA PHE A 32 -6.24 -11.83 -0.67
C PHE A 32 -7.42 -12.82 -0.67
N ARG A 33 -7.57 -13.67 -1.68
CA ARG A 33 -8.72 -14.61 -1.77
C ARG A 33 -8.87 -15.51 -0.55
N GLY A 34 -7.75 -15.91 0.07
CA GLY A 34 -7.74 -16.73 1.28
C GLY A 34 -7.97 -15.97 2.58
N LEU A 35 -7.83 -14.63 2.57
CA LEU A 35 -7.81 -13.80 3.79
C LEU A 35 -9.18 -13.22 4.17
N ARG A 36 -10.15 -13.19 3.25
CA ARG A 36 -11.49 -12.60 3.43
C ARG A 36 -11.40 -11.22 4.11
N PRO A 37 -10.79 -10.21 3.47
CA PRO A 37 -10.66 -8.89 4.07
C PRO A 37 -12.05 -8.28 4.32
N HIS A 38 -12.18 -7.50 5.40
CA HIS A 38 -13.41 -6.74 5.68
C HIS A 38 -13.39 -5.40 4.96
N TYR A 39 -12.22 -4.84 4.76
CA TYR A 39 -12.01 -3.54 4.11
C TYR A 39 -10.77 -3.58 3.23
N VAL A 40 -10.75 -2.75 2.21
CA VAL A 40 -9.56 -2.40 1.44
C VAL A 40 -9.21 -0.95 1.76
N VAL A 41 -7.99 -0.73 2.22
CA VAL A 41 -7.49 0.62 2.52
C VAL A 41 -6.29 0.89 1.63
N VAL A 42 -6.33 1.99 0.90
CA VAL A 42 -5.26 2.38 -0.03
C VAL A 42 -4.72 3.76 0.31
N GLU A 43 -3.41 3.95 0.16
CA GLU A 43 -2.84 5.29 0.14
C GLU A 43 -3.17 5.93 -1.21
N GLN A 44 -3.83 7.09 -1.19
CA GLN A 44 -4.11 7.86 -2.39
C GLN A 44 -2.86 8.62 -2.84
N MET A 45 -2.67 8.71 -4.13
CA MET A 45 -1.57 9.48 -4.68
C MET A 45 -1.80 10.98 -4.47
N GLN A 46 -0.72 11.68 -4.12
CA GLN A 46 -0.70 13.12 -3.94
C GLN A 46 0.43 13.72 -4.76
N VAL A 47 0.10 14.71 -5.57
CA VAL A 47 1.10 15.53 -6.26
C VAL A 47 1.61 16.59 -5.28
N TYR A 48 2.92 16.61 -5.05
CA TYR A 48 3.59 17.67 -4.31
C TYR A 48 4.20 18.66 -5.31
N LYS A 49 4.02 19.96 -5.06
CA LYS A 49 4.40 21.04 -5.98
C LYS A 49 5.89 21.01 -6.35
N ASP A 50 6.72 20.56 -5.42
CA ASP A 50 8.19 20.56 -5.56
C ASP A 50 8.78 19.13 -5.61
N ALA A 51 7.94 18.12 -5.88
CA ALA A 51 8.41 16.74 -5.97
C ALA A 51 8.93 16.43 -7.37
N ASP A 52 10.12 15.86 -7.43
CA ASP A 52 10.76 15.35 -8.66
C ASP A 52 10.13 14.00 -9.08
N THR A 53 8.81 13.91 -9.00
CA THR A 53 8.07 12.69 -9.33
C THR A 53 7.37 12.87 -10.67
N ASP A 54 7.61 11.94 -11.59
CA ASP A 54 6.92 11.95 -12.89
C ASP A 54 5.39 11.84 -12.68
N PRO A 55 4.59 12.82 -13.13
CA PRO A 55 3.14 12.74 -13.04
C PRO A 55 2.55 11.48 -13.66
N ALA A 56 3.20 10.91 -14.68
CA ALA A 56 2.77 9.67 -15.29
C ALA A 56 2.87 8.48 -14.32
N ASP A 57 3.88 8.43 -13.47
CA ASP A 57 4.01 7.37 -12.45
C ASP A 57 2.93 7.51 -11.37
N LEU A 58 2.55 8.73 -11.00
CA LEU A 58 1.43 8.96 -10.08
C LEU A 58 0.10 8.49 -10.67
N LEU A 59 -0.13 8.73 -11.97
CA LEU A 59 -1.32 8.23 -12.66
C LEU A 59 -1.36 6.70 -12.69
N GLU A 60 -0.23 6.04 -12.92
CA GLU A 60 -0.13 4.58 -12.88
C GLU A 60 -0.51 4.02 -11.50
N LEU A 61 0.03 4.60 -10.44
CA LEU A 61 -0.27 4.18 -9.07
C LEU A 61 -1.74 4.44 -8.70
N ALA A 62 -2.29 5.59 -9.09
CA ALA A 62 -3.71 5.91 -8.91
C ALA A 62 -4.62 4.93 -9.67
N GLY A 63 -4.23 4.58 -10.89
CA GLY A 63 -4.94 3.60 -11.72
C GLY A 63 -4.97 2.21 -11.09
N VAL A 64 -3.85 1.74 -10.53
CA VAL A 64 -3.78 0.46 -9.79
C VAL A 64 -4.67 0.52 -8.54
N GLY A 65 -4.61 1.59 -7.76
CA GLY A 65 -5.44 1.78 -6.57
C GLY A 65 -6.94 1.77 -6.90
N GLY A 66 -7.34 2.48 -7.96
CA GLY A 66 -8.72 2.48 -8.45
C GLY A 66 -9.19 1.11 -8.95
N ALA A 67 -8.34 0.41 -9.71
CA ALA A 67 -8.66 -0.94 -10.18
C ALA A 67 -8.80 -1.93 -9.01
N LEU A 68 -7.95 -1.83 -7.99
CA LEU A 68 -8.04 -2.66 -6.79
C LEU A 68 -9.34 -2.38 -6.01
N ALA A 69 -9.69 -1.10 -5.83
CA ALA A 69 -10.94 -0.71 -5.18
C ALA A 69 -12.17 -1.23 -5.94
N ALA A 70 -12.15 -1.19 -7.28
CA ALA A 70 -13.22 -1.71 -8.12
C ALA A 70 -13.36 -3.24 -8.08
N LEU A 71 -12.27 -3.96 -7.88
CA LEU A 71 -12.26 -5.43 -7.73
C LEU A 71 -12.61 -5.89 -6.32
N ALA A 72 -12.58 -4.99 -5.34
CA ALA A 72 -12.91 -5.32 -3.97
C ALA A 72 -14.41 -5.65 -3.85
N THR A 73 -14.71 -6.79 -3.25
CA THR A 73 -16.09 -7.19 -2.89
C THR A 73 -16.51 -6.60 -1.54
N VAL A 74 -15.67 -5.77 -0.96
CA VAL A 74 -15.81 -5.13 0.34
C VAL A 74 -15.63 -3.62 0.20
N GLN A 75 -15.94 -2.88 1.26
CA GLN A 75 -15.82 -1.43 1.24
C GLN A 75 -14.34 -1.01 1.12
N ALA A 76 -14.06 -0.05 0.23
CA ALA A 76 -12.74 0.50 0.00
C ALA A 76 -12.64 1.94 0.56
N PHE A 77 -11.50 2.25 1.17
CA PHE A 77 -11.17 3.56 1.72
C PHE A 77 -9.86 4.06 1.15
N GLY A 78 -9.77 5.37 0.92
CA GLY A 78 -8.55 6.00 0.44
C GLY A 78 -8.14 7.17 1.34
N TYR A 79 -6.86 7.23 1.70
CA TYR A 79 -6.31 8.32 2.51
C TYR A 79 -5.12 8.97 1.81
N LEU A 80 -5.11 10.29 1.76
CA LEU A 80 -3.94 11.04 1.31
C LEU A 80 -2.78 10.87 2.30
N PRO A 81 -1.54 10.82 1.84
CA PRO A 81 -0.37 10.73 2.72
C PRO A 81 -0.40 11.73 3.86
N ARG A 82 -0.69 13.01 3.57
CA ARG A 82 -0.77 14.06 4.59
C ARG A 82 -1.84 13.81 5.67
N THR A 83 -2.88 13.05 5.35
CA THR A 83 -3.98 12.77 6.28
C THR A 83 -3.57 11.75 7.33
N TRP A 84 -2.85 10.70 6.94
CA TRP A 84 -2.55 9.61 7.86
C TRP A 84 -1.12 9.66 8.44
N LYS A 85 -0.15 10.20 7.71
CA LYS A 85 1.24 10.33 8.20
C LYS A 85 1.65 11.77 8.53
N GLY A 86 0.84 12.76 8.14
CA GLY A 86 1.16 14.17 8.37
C GLY A 86 2.44 14.60 7.65
N GLN A 87 3.27 15.37 8.36
CA GLN A 87 4.58 15.83 7.88
C GLN A 87 5.74 15.05 8.52
N VAL A 88 5.46 13.84 9.03
CA VAL A 88 6.51 13.01 9.66
C VAL A 88 7.45 12.50 8.57
N PRO A 89 8.77 12.68 8.74
CA PRO A 89 9.75 12.14 7.80
C PRO A 89 9.61 10.62 7.64
N PRO A 90 9.79 10.08 6.42
CA PRO A 90 9.57 8.66 6.13
C PRO A 90 10.36 7.71 7.03
N GLU A 91 11.61 8.04 7.34
CA GLU A 91 12.48 7.25 8.23
C GLU A 91 11.97 7.22 9.67
N VAL A 92 11.47 8.34 10.18
CA VAL A 92 10.89 8.45 11.52
C VAL A 92 9.60 7.67 11.61
N LEU A 93 8.76 7.77 10.57
CA LEU A 93 7.51 7.01 10.49
C LEU A 93 7.80 5.51 10.44
N SER A 94 8.73 5.07 9.61
CA SER A 94 9.12 3.66 9.49
C SER A 94 9.64 3.10 10.82
N ALA A 95 10.49 3.86 11.52
CA ALA A 95 10.99 3.45 12.83
C ALA A 95 9.87 3.31 13.87
N ARG A 96 8.90 4.23 13.88
CA ARG A 96 7.71 4.15 14.75
C ARG A 96 6.87 2.91 14.45
N LEU A 97 6.59 2.65 13.19
CA LEU A 97 5.79 1.50 12.75
C LEU A 97 6.49 0.18 13.09
N GLN A 98 7.80 0.07 12.88
CA GLN A 98 8.59 -1.09 13.30
C GLN A 98 8.53 -1.31 14.81
N GLY A 99 8.67 -0.25 15.60
CA GLY A 99 8.54 -0.30 17.06
C GLY A 99 7.16 -0.80 17.51
N HIS A 100 6.09 -0.38 16.85
CA HIS A 100 4.74 -0.87 17.12
C HIS A 100 4.57 -2.35 16.74
N LEU A 101 5.10 -2.78 15.60
CA LEU A 101 5.08 -4.19 15.19
C LEU A 101 5.82 -5.08 16.19
N ALA A 102 6.99 -4.64 16.66
CA ALA A 102 7.77 -5.39 17.65
C ALA A 102 7.03 -5.51 18.99
N LYS A 103 6.46 -4.42 19.50
CA LYS A 103 5.69 -4.42 20.76
C LYS A 103 4.48 -5.34 20.74
N LYS A 104 3.86 -5.54 19.58
CA LYS A 104 2.69 -6.40 19.41
C LYS A 104 3.03 -7.83 18.97
N ASP A 105 4.33 -8.17 18.86
CA ASP A 105 4.83 -9.43 18.30
C ASP A 105 4.28 -9.74 16.90
N TRP A 106 4.02 -8.69 16.11
CA TRP A 106 3.49 -8.80 14.75
C TRP A 106 4.58 -8.79 13.69
N SER A 107 5.82 -8.49 14.06
CA SER A 107 6.96 -8.45 13.15
C SER A 107 7.16 -9.77 12.39
N ARG A 108 6.88 -10.90 13.03
CA ARG A 108 6.96 -12.24 12.40
C ARG A 108 5.93 -12.47 11.29
N ARG A 109 4.89 -11.63 11.20
CA ARG A 109 3.81 -11.73 10.20
C ARG A 109 4.02 -10.81 9.02
N VAL A 110 5.09 -10.04 9.03
CA VAL A 110 5.48 -9.12 7.97
C VAL A 110 6.68 -9.69 7.25
N GLN A 111 6.54 -9.91 5.94
CA GLN A 111 7.61 -10.39 5.10
C GLN A 111 8.40 -9.19 4.55
N PHE A 112 9.48 -8.85 5.22
CA PHE A 112 10.41 -7.83 4.76
C PHE A 112 11.32 -8.38 3.66
N THR A 113 11.70 -7.52 2.73
CA THR A 113 12.56 -7.86 1.59
C THR A 113 14.03 -7.56 1.84
N GLY A 114 14.34 -6.80 2.89
CA GLY A 114 15.69 -6.27 3.16
C GLY A 114 16.12 -5.16 2.19
N THR A 115 15.17 -4.53 1.52
CA THR A 115 15.41 -3.47 0.52
C THR A 115 14.61 -2.21 0.84
N GLN A 116 14.78 -1.16 0.02
CA GLN A 116 13.98 0.08 0.11
C GLN A 116 12.46 -0.17 0.11
N ARG A 117 12.01 -1.28 -0.45
CA ARG A 117 10.58 -1.67 -0.49
C ARG A 117 9.99 -1.97 0.88
N ASP A 118 10.81 -2.20 1.88
CA ASP A 118 10.33 -2.43 3.26
C ASP A 118 9.65 -1.20 3.82
N GLN A 119 10.05 -0.01 3.38
CA GLN A 119 9.39 1.23 3.71
C GLN A 119 7.95 1.28 3.15
N ASP A 120 7.75 0.83 1.93
CA ASP A 120 6.42 0.78 1.30
C ASP A 120 5.51 -0.22 2.03
N ILE A 121 6.06 -1.37 2.44
CA ILE A 121 5.35 -2.37 3.26
C ILE A 121 4.88 -1.74 4.57
N LEU A 122 5.77 -1.04 5.28
CA LEU A 122 5.47 -0.36 6.53
C LEU A 122 4.40 0.73 6.34
N HIS A 123 4.50 1.53 5.28
CA HIS A 123 3.51 2.55 4.97
C HIS A 123 2.13 1.94 4.67
N GLY A 124 2.07 0.83 3.93
CA GLY A 124 0.84 0.09 3.71
C GLY A 124 0.19 -0.39 5.02
N ILE A 125 0.98 -0.90 5.96
CA ILE A 125 0.50 -1.27 7.31
C ILE A 125 0.03 -0.02 8.08
N GLY A 126 0.80 1.07 8.00
CA GLY A 126 0.51 2.33 8.71
C GLY A 126 -0.82 2.94 8.29
N VAL A 127 -1.14 2.97 6.99
CA VAL A 127 -2.43 3.51 6.53
C VAL A 127 -3.60 2.63 6.99
N GLY A 128 -3.42 1.32 7.06
CA GLY A 128 -4.40 0.41 7.64
C GLY A 128 -4.62 0.67 9.13
N TRP A 129 -3.56 0.86 9.90
CA TRP A 129 -3.68 1.20 11.32
C TRP A 129 -4.38 2.54 11.54
N PHE A 130 -4.05 3.53 10.75
CA PHE A 130 -4.74 4.83 10.80
C PHE A 130 -6.25 4.66 10.59
N HIS A 131 -6.67 3.82 9.64
CA HIS A 131 -8.08 3.53 9.39
C HIS A 131 -8.80 2.97 10.63
N PHE A 132 -8.13 2.16 11.42
CA PHE A 132 -8.69 1.56 12.64
C PHE A 132 -8.46 2.41 13.90
N GLY A 133 -7.86 3.59 13.79
CA GLY A 133 -7.59 4.46 14.94
C GLY A 133 -6.50 3.92 15.87
N LEU A 134 -5.56 3.16 15.36
CA LEU A 134 -4.48 2.54 16.15
C LEU A 134 -3.19 3.38 16.11
#